data_6ee347782897128716408d9bb28ac0c5
#
_entry.id   6ee347782897128716408d9bb28ac0c5
#
_cell.length_a   1.000
_cell.length_b   1.000
_cell.length_c   1.000
_cell.angle_alpha   90.00
_cell.angle_beta   90.00
_cell.angle_gamma   90.00
#
_symmetry.space_group_name_H-M   'P 1'
#
loop_
_entity.id
_entity.type
_entity.pdbx_description
1 polymer ?
#
loop_
_entity_poly.entity_id
_entity_poly.type
_entity_poly.pdbx_seq_one_letter_code
_entity_poly.pdbx_strand_id
1 'polypeptide(L)'
;MTLEEAADRLAIRELIDAYAHCADRRDCEGQMALFTEETRFLVFMDAKVSTPSQTITRRADLRPVFEDLRQYEATTHFNGQSTVALNGAAAMGESYCLAHHVQVQDGRRSLMVASIRYLDTFTRQAGRWLFSERRLMVDWVETRPL
;
A
#
# COMPACT_ATOMS: atom_id res chain seq x y z
N MET A 1 3.76 -26.05 8.52
CA MET A 1 3.54 -24.67 9.05
C MET A 1 3.25 -24.76 10.54
N THR A 2 4.01 -24.05 11.34
CA THR A 2 3.78 -23.96 12.79
C THR A 2 2.65 -22.98 13.10
N LEU A 3 2.13 -23.01 14.33
CA LEU A 3 1.13 -22.02 14.77
C LEU A 3 1.69 -20.59 14.76
N GLU A 4 2.98 -20.46 15.10
CA GLU A 4 3.65 -19.15 15.05
C GLU A 4 3.72 -18.61 13.62
N GLU A 5 4.14 -19.45 12.68
CA GLU A 5 4.16 -19.06 11.25
C GLU A 5 2.77 -18.70 10.74
N ALA A 6 1.74 -19.43 11.15
CA ALA A 6 0.37 -19.12 10.77
C ALA A 6 -0.08 -17.77 11.34
N ALA A 7 0.27 -17.49 12.60
CA ALA A 7 -0.03 -16.20 13.24
C ALA A 7 0.70 -15.04 12.55
N ASP A 8 1.98 -15.22 12.20
CA ASP A 8 2.75 -14.21 11.48
C ASP A 8 2.16 -13.93 10.10
N ARG A 9 1.77 -14.98 9.37
CA ARG A 9 1.14 -14.82 8.05
C ARG A 9 -0.18 -14.07 8.13
N LEU A 10 -1.00 -14.39 9.13
CA LEU A 10 -2.26 -13.69 9.36
C LEU A 10 -2.01 -12.22 9.72
N ALA A 11 -1.07 -11.95 10.62
CA ALA A 11 -0.73 -10.58 11.03
C ALA A 11 -0.22 -9.75 9.86
N ILE A 12 0.59 -10.32 8.98
CA ILE A 12 1.07 -9.64 7.77
C ILE A 12 -0.09 -9.38 6.80
N ARG A 13 -1.01 -10.33 6.65
CA ARG A 13 -2.20 -10.12 5.81
C ARG A 13 -3.07 -8.99 6.37
N GLU A 14 -3.28 -8.96 7.67
CA GLU A 14 -4.02 -7.87 8.32
C GLU A 14 -3.33 -6.53 8.15
N LEU A 15 -1.99 -6.49 8.18
CA LEU A 15 -1.21 -5.28 7.93
C LEU A 15 -1.44 -4.74 6.51
N ILE A 16 -1.41 -5.64 5.51
CA ILE A 16 -1.67 -5.28 4.10
C ILE A 16 -3.09 -4.73 3.95
N ASP A 17 -4.07 -5.38 4.58
CA ASP A 17 -5.47 -4.95 4.52
C ASP A 17 -5.71 -3.66 5.30
N ALA A 18 -5.01 -3.45 6.42
CA ALA A 18 -5.08 -2.22 7.19
C ALA A 18 -4.62 -0.99 6.38
N TYR A 19 -3.58 -1.16 5.56
CA TYR A 19 -3.11 -0.10 4.68
C TYR A 19 -4.23 0.36 3.72
N ALA A 20 -4.89 -0.58 3.06
CA ALA A 20 -6.01 -0.30 2.15
C ALA A 20 -7.18 0.36 2.90
N HIS A 21 -7.52 -0.16 4.06
CA HIS A 21 -8.60 0.34 4.89
C HIS A 21 -8.35 1.80 5.34
N CYS A 22 -7.15 2.09 5.83
CA CYS A 22 -6.76 3.44 6.23
C CYS A 22 -6.80 4.42 5.06
N ALA A 23 -6.32 3.99 3.89
CA ALA A 23 -6.34 4.81 2.68
C ALA A 23 -7.78 5.21 2.32
N ASP A 24 -8.70 4.24 2.31
CA ASP A 24 -10.09 4.47 1.91
C ASP A 24 -10.85 5.32 2.92
N ARG A 25 -10.48 5.28 4.19
CA ARG A 25 -11.07 6.07 5.25
C ARG A 25 -10.40 7.42 5.47
N ARG A 26 -9.36 7.73 4.71
CA ARG A 26 -8.55 8.94 4.92
C ARG A 26 -7.95 9.02 6.32
N ASP A 27 -7.62 7.86 6.90
CA ASP A 27 -6.93 7.76 8.19
C ASP A 27 -5.41 7.80 7.96
N CYS A 28 -4.90 8.99 7.72
CA CYS A 28 -3.49 9.22 7.43
C CYS A 28 -2.59 8.78 8.60
N GLU A 29 -2.97 9.12 9.84
CA GLU A 29 -2.21 8.73 11.03
C GLU A 29 -2.14 7.21 11.19
N GLY A 30 -3.28 6.53 11.03
CA GLY A 30 -3.34 5.08 11.09
C GLY A 30 -2.52 4.42 9.99
N GLN A 31 -2.53 4.98 8.79
CA GLN A 31 -1.76 4.46 7.65
C GLN A 31 -0.26 4.63 7.88
N MET A 32 0.18 5.79 8.37
CA MET A 32 1.58 6.05 8.70
C MET A 32 2.10 5.11 9.79
N ALA A 33 1.25 4.81 10.79
CA ALA A 33 1.62 3.94 11.90
C ALA A 33 1.93 2.49 11.50
N LEU A 34 1.59 2.09 10.27
CA LEU A 34 1.88 0.76 9.73
C LEU A 34 3.34 0.61 9.26
N PHE A 35 4.11 1.69 9.28
CA PHE A 35 5.48 1.75 8.78
C PHE A 35 6.48 1.96 9.91
N THR A 36 7.70 1.49 9.71
CA THR A 36 8.82 1.82 10.60
C THR A 36 9.22 3.29 10.45
N GLU A 37 9.92 3.84 11.45
CA GLU A 37 10.38 5.24 11.38
C GLU A 37 11.33 5.49 10.19
N GLU A 38 12.23 4.54 9.93
CA GLU A 38 13.21 4.61 8.85
C GLU A 38 12.75 3.80 7.64
N THR A 39 11.47 3.90 7.33
CA THR A 39 10.89 3.16 6.22
C THR A 39 11.37 3.66 4.87
N ARG A 40 11.18 2.83 3.86
CA ARG A 40 11.36 3.22 2.45
C ARG A 40 10.03 2.98 1.73
N PHE A 41 9.52 4.01 1.11
CA PHE A 41 8.31 3.94 0.30
C PHE A 41 8.65 4.45 -1.09
N LEU A 42 8.61 3.57 -2.08
CA LEU A 42 8.98 3.88 -3.45
C LEU A 42 7.76 3.71 -4.35
N VAL A 43 7.48 4.73 -5.16
CA VAL A 43 6.37 4.72 -6.09
C VAL A 43 6.91 4.62 -7.52
N PHE A 44 6.44 3.61 -8.24
CA PHE A 44 6.73 3.41 -9.66
C PHE A 44 5.42 3.56 -10.43
N MET A 45 5.19 4.74 -11.00
CA MET A 45 3.97 5.01 -11.77
C MET A 45 3.91 4.21 -13.06
N ASP A 46 5.03 3.62 -13.47
CA ASP A 46 5.13 2.65 -14.54
C ASP A 46 6.06 1.52 -14.08
N ALA A 47 5.49 0.33 -13.88
CA ALA A 47 6.23 -0.84 -13.41
C ALA A 47 7.39 -1.27 -14.34
N LYS A 48 7.39 -0.84 -15.60
CA LYS A 48 8.46 -1.14 -16.56
C LYS A 48 9.69 -0.25 -16.37
N VAL A 49 9.57 0.85 -15.65
CA VAL A 49 10.67 1.79 -15.42
C VAL A 49 11.36 1.43 -14.12
N SER A 50 12.69 1.31 -14.15
CA SER A 50 13.48 0.90 -12.98
C SER A 50 13.72 2.01 -11.97
N THR A 51 13.51 3.28 -12.37
CA THR A 51 13.68 4.44 -11.50
C THR A 51 12.34 4.82 -10.90
N PRO A 52 12.21 4.90 -9.56
CA PRO A 52 10.97 5.32 -8.95
C PRO A 52 10.64 6.78 -9.28
N SER A 53 9.36 7.08 -9.45
CA SER A 53 8.87 8.44 -9.62
C SER A 53 8.87 9.22 -8.30
N GLN A 54 8.85 8.51 -7.17
CA GLN A 54 8.89 9.11 -5.84
C GLN A 54 9.56 8.15 -4.87
N THR A 55 10.40 8.68 -3.97
CA THR A 55 11.06 7.92 -2.91
C THR A 55 10.91 8.67 -1.60
N ILE A 56 10.34 7.99 -0.60
CA ILE A 56 10.19 8.51 0.75
C ILE A 56 11.04 7.61 1.66
N THR A 57 11.85 8.21 2.53
CA THR A 57 12.79 7.46 3.38
C THR A 57 12.52 7.60 4.88
N ARG A 58 11.46 8.29 5.26
CA ARG A 58 11.06 8.46 6.66
C ARG A 58 9.55 8.43 6.78
N ARG A 59 9.07 7.78 7.85
CA ARG A 59 7.63 7.67 8.15
C ARG A 59 6.93 9.03 8.18
N ALA A 60 7.55 10.04 8.80
CA ALA A 60 6.97 11.36 8.91
C ALA A 60 6.68 12.01 7.55
N ASP A 61 7.46 11.67 6.53
CA ASP A 61 7.35 12.23 5.19
C ASP A 61 6.31 11.50 4.31
N LEU A 62 5.67 10.46 4.84
CA LEU A 62 4.56 9.77 4.17
C LEU A 62 3.26 10.58 4.17
N ARG A 63 3.11 11.52 5.11
CA ARG A 63 1.86 12.28 5.29
C ARG A 63 1.34 12.90 4.00
N PRO A 64 2.12 13.70 3.25
CA PRO A 64 1.61 14.33 2.02
C PRO A 64 1.20 13.30 0.97
N VAL A 65 1.89 12.15 0.92
CA VAL A 65 1.57 11.07 -0.04
C VAL A 65 0.18 10.50 0.25
N PHE A 66 -0.11 10.20 1.52
CA PHE A 66 -1.39 9.61 1.91
C PHE A 66 -2.53 10.64 1.89
N GLU A 67 -2.24 11.89 2.23
CA GLU A 67 -3.22 12.97 2.17
C GLU A 67 -3.63 13.34 0.75
N ASP A 68 -2.81 13.02 -0.24
CA ASP A 68 -3.10 13.26 -1.64
C ASP A 68 -4.39 12.57 -2.13
N LEU A 69 -4.79 11.49 -1.49
CA LEU A 69 -6.05 10.82 -1.78
C LEU A 69 -7.30 11.68 -1.50
N ARG A 70 -7.16 12.76 -0.75
CA ARG A 70 -8.26 13.68 -0.44
C ARG A 70 -8.79 14.42 -1.68
N GLN A 71 -8.02 14.44 -2.76
CA GLN A 71 -8.47 15.00 -4.04
C GLN A 71 -9.59 14.19 -4.69
N TYR A 72 -9.75 12.90 -4.30
CA TYR A 72 -10.77 12.03 -4.86
C TYR A 72 -12.04 12.06 -4.02
N GLU A 73 -13.21 11.95 -4.69
CA GLU A 73 -14.49 11.84 -4.00
C GLU A 73 -14.57 10.59 -3.15
N ALA A 74 -14.08 9.47 -3.70
CA ALA A 74 -14.01 8.19 -3.02
C ALA A 74 -12.87 7.36 -3.59
N THR A 75 -12.32 6.47 -2.77
CA THR A 75 -11.38 5.45 -3.23
C THR A 75 -11.79 4.10 -2.66
N THR A 76 -11.52 3.06 -3.43
CA THR A 76 -11.70 1.68 -2.98
C THR A 76 -10.46 0.90 -3.37
N HIS A 77 -9.64 0.55 -2.39
CA HIS A 77 -8.51 -0.33 -2.57
C HIS A 77 -8.97 -1.76 -2.32
N PHE A 78 -9.00 -2.55 -3.36
CA PHE A 78 -9.43 -3.94 -3.28
C PHE A 78 -8.21 -4.85 -3.43
N ASN A 79 -7.79 -5.46 -2.32
CA ASN A 79 -6.64 -6.35 -2.29
C ASN A 79 -7.00 -7.72 -2.83
N GLY A 80 -6.15 -8.22 -3.71
CA GLY A 80 -6.24 -9.56 -4.24
C GLY A 80 -5.31 -10.53 -3.51
N GLN A 81 -4.69 -11.40 -4.28
CA GLN A 81 -3.78 -12.42 -3.77
C GLN A 81 -2.50 -11.80 -3.20
N SER A 82 -1.89 -12.52 -2.28
CA SER A 82 -0.59 -12.16 -1.71
C SER A 82 0.26 -13.38 -1.45
N THR A 83 1.56 -13.19 -1.50
CA THR A 83 2.56 -14.19 -1.12
C THR A 83 3.45 -13.61 -0.03
N VAL A 84 3.91 -14.45 0.88
CA VAL A 84 4.80 -14.04 1.97
C VAL A 84 5.84 -15.12 2.21
N ALA A 85 7.09 -14.73 2.28
CA ALA A 85 8.21 -15.57 2.70
C ALA A 85 8.70 -15.08 4.06
N LEU A 86 8.53 -15.90 5.09
CA LEU A 86 8.92 -15.58 6.46
C LEU A 86 10.40 -15.91 6.69
N ASN A 87 11.09 -15.07 7.45
CA ASN A 87 12.45 -15.28 7.89
C ASN A 87 12.64 -14.68 9.30
N GLY A 88 12.19 -15.40 10.33
CA GLY A 88 12.24 -14.91 11.70
C GLY A 88 11.44 -13.64 11.91
N ALA A 89 12.09 -12.57 12.35
CA ALA A 89 11.47 -11.26 12.56
C ALA A 89 11.41 -10.40 11.30
N ALA A 90 11.75 -10.96 10.15
CA ALA A 90 11.65 -10.32 8.84
C ALA A 90 10.80 -11.15 7.89
N ALA A 91 10.24 -10.51 6.89
CA ALA A 91 9.50 -11.18 5.84
C ALA A 91 9.54 -10.34 4.56
N MET A 92 9.31 -11.00 3.44
CA MET A 92 9.14 -10.35 2.14
C MET A 92 7.86 -10.89 1.50
N GLY A 93 7.20 -10.04 0.72
CA GLY A 93 5.98 -10.47 0.07
C GLY A 93 5.60 -9.62 -1.12
N GLU A 94 4.65 -10.15 -1.89
CA GLU A 94 4.02 -9.44 -3.00
C GLU A 94 2.51 -9.51 -2.81
N SER A 95 1.82 -8.40 -3.03
CA SER A 95 0.36 -8.37 -3.02
C SER A 95 -0.17 -7.56 -4.20
N TYR A 96 -1.39 -7.90 -4.63
CA TYR A 96 -2.07 -7.25 -5.73
C TYR A 96 -3.19 -6.37 -5.19
N CYS A 97 -3.39 -5.22 -5.82
CA CYS A 97 -4.47 -4.31 -5.45
C CYS A 97 -5.06 -3.65 -6.68
N LEU A 98 -6.39 -3.62 -6.76
CA LEU A 98 -7.10 -2.76 -7.69
C LEU A 98 -7.53 -1.51 -6.93
N ALA A 99 -6.90 -0.39 -7.23
CA ALA A 99 -7.18 0.88 -6.58
C ALA A 99 -8.11 1.72 -7.44
N HIS A 100 -9.36 1.84 -6.98
CA HIS A 100 -10.41 2.58 -7.65
C HIS A 100 -10.47 4.00 -7.10
N HIS A 101 -10.50 4.99 -8.00
CA HIS A 101 -10.51 6.41 -7.63
C HIS A 101 -11.67 7.09 -8.36
N VAL A 102 -12.64 7.61 -7.61
CA VAL A 102 -13.72 8.40 -8.18
C VAL A 102 -13.28 9.85 -8.23
N GLN A 103 -13.19 10.38 -9.43
CA GLN A 103 -12.79 11.77 -9.69
C GLN A 103 -14.03 12.58 -10.09
N VAL A 104 -14.08 13.83 -9.63
CA VAL A 104 -15.08 14.80 -10.09
C VAL A 104 -14.33 15.99 -10.69
N GLN A 105 -14.59 16.26 -11.96
CA GLN A 105 -13.98 17.37 -12.68
C GLN A 105 -15.03 18.04 -13.55
N ASP A 106 -15.23 19.34 -13.36
CA ASP A 106 -16.25 20.12 -14.08
C ASP A 106 -17.66 19.50 -13.97
N GLY A 107 -18.01 19.00 -12.78
CA GLY A 107 -19.30 18.38 -12.52
C GLY A 107 -19.45 16.97 -13.11
N ARG A 108 -18.39 16.41 -13.71
CA ARG A 108 -18.41 15.07 -14.33
C ARG A 108 -17.63 14.10 -13.46
N ARG A 109 -18.24 12.95 -13.24
CA ARG A 109 -17.60 11.87 -12.50
C ARG A 109 -16.93 10.89 -13.46
N SER A 110 -15.73 10.47 -13.09
CA SER A 110 -15.00 9.41 -13.79
C SER A 110 -14.39 8.46 -12.78
N LEU A 111 -14.15 7.24 -13.23
CA LEU A 111 -13.48 6.22 -12.45
C LEU A 111 -12.11 5.96 -13.05
N MET A 112 -11.06 6.12 -12.22
CA MET A 112 -9.71 5.68 -12.56
C MET A 112 -9.40 4.44 -11.75
N VAL A 113 -9.01 3.36 -12.43
CA VAL A 113 -8.55 2.13 -11.79
C VAL A 113 -7.07 1.96 -12.05
N ALA A 114 -6.29 1.88 -10.99
CA ALA A 114 -4.87 1.54 -11.08
C ALA A 114 -4.68 0.10 -10.62
N SER A 115 -4.11 -0.72 -11.49
CA SER A 115 -3.69 -2.08 -11.12
C SER A 115 -2.31 -2.00 -10.51
N ILE A 116 -2.22 -2.32 -9.22
CA ILE A 116 -1.01 -2.13 -8.43
C ILE A 116 -0.51 -3.47 -7.94
N ARG A 117 0.81 -3.64 -7.99
CA ARG A 117 1.50 -4.65 -7.19
C ARG A 117 2.34 -3.96 -6.14
N TYR A 118 2.28 -4.47 -4.92
CA TYR A 118 3.16 -4.04 -3.86
C TYR A 118 4.23 -5.10 -3.64
N LEU A 119 5.49 -4.69 -3.67
CA LEU A 119 6.61 -5.51 -3.25
C LEU A 119 7.06 -4.98 -1.89
N ASP A 120 6.89 -5.81 -0.86
CA ASP A 120 7.03 -5.40 0.52
C ASP A 120 8.15 -6.13 1.23
N THR A 121 8.83 -5.40 2.11
CA THR A 121 9.67 -5.96 3.16
C THR A 121 9.04 -5.60 4.50
N PHE A 122 8.89 -6.60 5.35
CA PHE A 122 8.24 -6.47 6.65
C PHE A 122 9.24 -6.74 7.76
N THR A 123 9.03 -6.10 8.90
CA THR A 123 9.79 -6.38 10.11
C THR A 123 8.86 -6.43 11.31
N ARG A 124 9.18 -7.31 12.27
CA ARG A 124 8.46 -7.41 13.54
C ARG A 124 9.22 -6.63 14.60
N GLN A 125 8.59 -5.59 15.13
CA GLN A 125 9.15 -4.74 16.19
C GLN A 125 8.17 -4.72 17.36
N ALA A 126 8.65 -5.02 18.54
CA ALA A 126 7.81 -5.06 19.75
C ALA A 126 6.54 -5.92 19.57
N GLY A 127 6.69 -7.06 18.91
CA GLY A 127 5.59 -7.98 18.65
C GLY A 127 4.63 -7.58 17.53
N ARG A 128 4.90 -6.49 16.81
CA ARG A 128 4.06 -6.00 15.71
C ARG A 128 4.79 -6.07 14.38
N TRP A 129 4.09 -6.55 13.37
CA TRP A 129 4.58 -6.50 11.99
C TRP A 129 4.33 -5.12 11.40
N LEU A 130 5.34 -4.55 10.75
CA LEU A 130 5.32 -3.24 10.09
C LEU A 130 5.96 -3.33 8.72
N PHE A 131 5.61 -2.41 7.83
CA PHE A 131 6.34 -2.22 6.59
C PHE A 131 7.69 -1.54 6.89
N SER A 132 8.79 -2.18 6.55
CA SER A 132 10.11 -1.54 6.53
C SER A 132 10.41 -0.95 5.15
N GLU A 133 9.87 -1.57 4.10
CA GLU A 133 9.90 -1.03 2.75
C GLU A 133 8.63 -1.44 2.03
N ARG A 134 8.06 -0.51 1.28
CA ARG A 134 6.95 -0.80 0.38
C ARG A 134 7.23 -0.21 -0.99
N ARG A 135 7.19 -1.03 -2.03
CA ARG A 135 7.29 -0.60 -3.41
C ARG A 135 5.91 -0.71 -4.05
N LEU A 136 5.35 0.44 -4.43
CA LEU A 136 4.09 0.54 -5.13
C LEU A 136 4.38 0.60 -6.63
N MET A 137 3.95 -0.41 -7.36
CA MET A 137 4.22 -0.53 -8.79
C MET A 137 2.91 -0.55 -9.56
N VAL A 138 2.72 0.44 -10.44
CA VAL A 138 1.52 0.53 -11.27
C VAL A 138 1.75 -0.25 -12.56
N ASP A 139 0.99 -1.33 -12.76
CA ASP A 139 1.07 -2.16 -13.95
C ASP A 139 0.31 -1.54 -15.12
N TRP A 140 -0.91 -1.03 -14.85
CA TRP A 140 -1.73 -0.34 -15.84
C TRP A 140 -2.77 0.54 -15.15
N VAL A 141 -3.31 1.49 -15.91
CA VAL A 141 -4.36 2.40 -15.46
C VAL A 141 -5.45 2.45 -16.53
N GLU A 142 -6.69 2.45 -16.08
CA GLU A 142 -7.88 2.63 -16.92
C GLU A 142 -8.69 3.78 -16.35
N THR A 143 -9.22 4.65 -17.22
CA THR A 143 -10.14 5.72 -16.82
C THR A 143 -11.35 5.67 -17.72
N ARG A 144 -12.54 5.79 -17.12
CA ARG A 144 -13.81 5.77 -17.84
C ARG A 144 -14.84 6.66 -17.15
N PRO A 145 -15.87 7.13 -17.88
CA PRO A 145 -16.99 7.84 -17.27
C PRO A 145 -17.70 6.96 -16.24
N LEU A 146 -18.18 7.58 -15.18
CA LEU A 146 -18.90 6.89 -14.12
C LEU A 146 -20.38 7.32 -14.12
#